data_81a998d8520142771e656d7fcff487bf
#
_entry.id   81a998d8520142771e656d7fcff487bf
#
_cell.length_a   1.000
_cell.length_b   1.000
_cell.length_c   1.000
_cell.angle_alpha   90.00
_cell.angle_beta   90.00
_cell.angle_gamma   90.00
#
_symmetry.space_group_name_H-M   'P 1'
#
loop_
_entity.id
_entity.type
_entity.pdbx_description
1 polymer ?
#
loop_
_entity_poly.entity_id
_entity_poly.type
_entity_poly.pdbx_seq_one_letter_code
_entity_poly.pdbx_strand_id
1 'polypeptide(L)'
;MQVVDPHLHFWALGQGNQPWLEHPAANLLGDYTPMARDFGPQTLLEERGDIELLGLVHVEADAVNPIAETQWLTGELAEHDKLNWALVVGVDLSQPDAQVQLEKQCALSERVRGVR
;
A
#
# COMPACT_ATOMS: atom_id res chain seq x y z
N MET A 1 -2.04 17.95 16.14
CA MET A 1 -2.74 16.69 16.52
C MET A 1 -1.86 15.53 16.09
N GLN A 2 -1.61 14.59 16.98
CA GLN A 2 -0.83 13.38 16.71
C GLN A 2 -1.75 12.25 16.24
N VAL A 3 -1.38 11.57 15.16
CA VAL A 3 -2.21 10.54 14.52
C VAL A 3 -1.35 9.33 14.16
N VAL A 4 -1.92 8.13 14.33
CA VAL A 4 -1.51 6.92 13.64
C VAL A 4 -2.63 6.58 12.66
N ASP A 5 -2.32 6.51 11.37
CA ASP A 5 -3.30 6.09 10.36
C ASP A 5 -3.31 4.56 10.25
N PRO A 6 -4.38 3.88 10.68
CA PRO A 6 -4.42 2.42 10.72
C PRO A 6 -4.77 1.79 9.38
N HIS A 7 -5.13 2.56 8.34
CA HIS A 7 -5.58 2.03 7.06
C HIS A 7 -5.47 3.05 5.95
N LEU A 8 -4.40 2.98 5.19
CA LEU A 8 -4.25 3.76 3.96
C LEU A 8 -3.66 2.89 2.84
N HIS A 9 -3.66 3.44 1.65
CA HIS A 9 -3.10 2.81 0.45
C HIS A 9 -2.14 3.76 -0.23
N PHE A 10 -1.01 3.23 -0.71
CA PHE A 10 -0.08 3.92 -1.60
C PHE A 10 0.00 3.19 -2.94
N TRP A 11 0.23 3.92 -4.00
CA TRP A 11 0.42 3.38 -5.34
C TRP A 11 1.21 4.34 -6.23
N ALA A 12 1.80 3.76 -7.28
CA ALA A 12 2.45 4.48 -8.37
C ALA A 12 1.91 3.93 -9.70
N LEU A 13 1.09 4.69 -10.40
CA LEU A 13 0.33 4.22 -11.56
C LEU A 13 1.21 3.74 -12.71
N GLY A 14 2.35 4.39 -12.95
CA GLY A 14 3.25 4.01 -14.02
C GLY A 14 3.87 2.61 -13.91
N GLN A 15 3.65 1.90 -12.82
CA GLN A 15 4.15 0.54 -12.61
C GLN A 15 3.22 -0.56 -13.17
N GLY A 16 2.01 -0.22 -13.60
CA GLY A 16 1.04 -1.18 -14.16
C GLY A 16 0.49 -2.17 -13.14
N ASN A 17 0.60 -1.87 -11.85
CA ASN A 17 0.26 -2.81 -10.77
C ASN A 17 -1.16 -2.62 -10.22
N GLN A 18 -1.78 -1.47 -10.47
CA GLN A 18 -3.17 -1.17 -10.12
C GLN A 18 -3.98 -0.78 -11.38
N PRO A 19 -4.28 -1.73 -12.28
CA PRO A 19 -4.99 -1.43 -13.53
C PRO A 19 -6.40 -0.86 -13.28
N TRP A 20 -7.03 -1.19 -12.16
CA TRP A 20 -8.31 -0.63 -11.76
C TRP A 20 -8.27 0.89 -11.52
N LEU A 21 -7.12 1.45 -11.14
CA LEU A 21 -6.88 2.89 -11.03
C LEU A 21 -6.39 3.49 -12.35
N GLU A 22 -5.51 2.80 -13.06
CA GLU A 22 -4.92 3.28 -14.31
C GLU A 22 -5.96 3.40 -15.42
N HIS A 23 -6.98 2.54 -15.37
CA HIS A 23 -8.11 2.50 -16.31
C HIS A 23 -9.45 2.56 -15.56
N PRO A 24 -9.79 3.72 -14.95
CA PRO A 24 -11.02 3.84 -14.17
C PRO A 24 -12.26 3.45 -14.98
N ALA A 25 -13.09 2.60 -14.40
CA ALA A 25 -14.36 2.17 -14.98
C ALA A 25 -15.50 2.35 -13.98
N ALA A 26 -16.71 2.52 -14.46
CA ALA A 26 -17.89 2.60 -13.61
C ALA A 26 -18.03 1.34 -12.74
N ASN A 27 -18.13 1.52 -11.43
CA ASN A 27 -18.29 0.45 -10.46
C ASN A 27 -19.11 0.92 -9.24
N LEU A 28 -19.19 0.09 -8.21
CA LEU A 28 -19.93 0.40 -6.98
C LEU A 28 -19.37 1.60 -6.19
N LEU A 29 -18.13 1.99 -6.45
CA LEU A 29 -17.48 3.14 -5.79
C LEU A 29 -17.88 4.48 -6.45
N GLY A 30 -18.58 4.45 -7.58
CA GLY A 30 -18.90 5.64 -8.36
C GLY A 30 -17.70 6.16 -9.15
N ASP A 31 -17.62 7.49 -9.33
CA ASP A 31 -16.50 8.12 -10.03
C ASP A 31 -15.29 8.29 -9.08
N TYR A 32 -14.28 7.45 -9.26
CA TYR A 32 -13.01 7.52 -8.52
C TYR A 32 -11.85 8.06 -9.35
N THR A 33 -12.13 8.65 -10.52
CA THR A 33 -11.12 9.31 -11.37
C THR A 33 -10.19 10.26 -10.60
N PRO A 34 -10.67 11.04 -9.60
CA PRO A 34 -9.80 11.91 -8.81
C PRO A 34 -8.71 11.17 -8.02
N MET A 35 -8.88 9.86 -7.74
CA MET A 35 -7.89 9.02 -7.08
C MET A 35 -6.83 8.49 -8.05
N ALA A 36 -7.07 8.56 -9.37
CA ALA A 36 -6.19 8.01 -10.40
C ALA A 36 -4.95 8.90 -10.61
N ARG A 37 -4.15 9.04 -9.57
CA ARG A 37 -2.87 9.74 -9.53
C ARG A 37 -1.89 8.98 -8.66
N ASP A 38 -0.60 9.23 -8.81
CA ASP A 38 0.39 8.72 -7.89
C ASP A 38 0.12 9.25 -6.47
N PHE A 39 0.19 8.36 -5.51
CA PHE A 39 0.06 8.71 -4.10
C PHE A 39 1.00 7.83 -3.27
N GLY A 40 2.06 8.42 -2.80
CA GLY A 40 3.10 7.76 -2.01
C GLY A 40 3.33 8.42 -0.65
N PRO A 41 4.28 7.91 0.15
CA PRO A 41 4.61 8.46 1.46
C PRO A 41 4.96 9.95 1.43
N GLN A 42 5.71 10.39 0.43
CA GLN A 42 6.08 11.80 0.27
C GLN A 42 4.84 12.68 0.06
N THR A 43 3.93 12.27 -0.83
CA THR A 43 2.67 13.00 -1.08
C THR A 43 1.84 13.13 0.20
N LEU A 44 1.71 12.04 0.95
CA LEU A 44 1.00 12.06 2.24
C LEU A 44 1.62 13.07 3.21
N LEU A 45 2.95 13.08 3.33
CA LEU A 45 3.64 14.00 4.23
C LEU A 45 3.50 15.46 3.80
N GLU A 46 3.40 15.74 2.52
CA GLU A 46 3.17 17.09 1.98
C GLU A 46 1.71 17.54 2.17
N GLU A 47 0.74 16.64 1.99
CA GLU A 47 -0.68 16.95 2.05
C GLU A 47 -1.30 16.88 3.45
N ARG A 48 -0.60 16.33 4.45
CA ARG A 48 -1.12 16.13 5.82
C ARG A 48 -1.43 17.42 6.58
N GLY A 49 -0.99 18.59 6.10
CA GLY A 49 -1.14 19.85 6.83
C GLY A 49 -0.45 19.84 8.20
N ASP A 50 -1.14 20.33 9.22
CA ASP A 50 -0.63 20.42 10.60
C ASP A 50 -0.74 19.11 11.40
N ILE A 51 -1.07 17.99 10.76
CA ILE A 51 -1.15 16.70 11.41
C ILE A 51 0.27 16.13 11.61
N GLU A 52 0.60 15.78 12.84
CA GLU A 52 1.81 15.02 13.17
C GLU A 52 1.51 13.53 13.00
N LEU A 53 1.95 12.97 11.88
CA LEU A 53 1.79 11.54 11.61
C LEU A 53 2.88 10.75 12.33
N LEU A 54 2.50 9.99 13.36
CA LEU A 54 3.39 9.15 14.16
C LEU A 54 3.65 7.79 13.52
N GLY A 55 2.71 7.30 12.73
CA GLY A 55 2.83 6.03 12.05
C GLY A 55 1.65 5.74 11.15
N LEU A 56 1.79 4.69 10.36
CA LEU A 56 0.75 4.24 9.44
C LEU A 56 0.74 2.72 9.25
N VAL A 57 -0.40 2.21 8.81
CA VAL A 57 -0.53 0.86 8.28
C VAL A 57 -0.96 0.96 6.82
N HIS A 58 -0.05 0.55 5.93
CA HIS A 58 -0.43 0.36 4.53
C HIS A 58 -1.18 -0.96 4.38
N VAL A 59 -2.36 -0.90 3.79
CA VAL A 59 -3.12 -2.08 3.38
C VAL A 59 -2.97 -2.25 1.87
N GLU A 60 -2.76 -3.47 1.40
CA GLU A 60 -2.61 -3.78 -0.02
C GLU A 60 -3.70 -3.11 -0.86
N ALA A 61 -3.37 -2.68 -2.07
CA ALA A 61 -4.23 -1.87 -2.94
C ALA A 61 -4.73 -2.65 -4.16
N ASP A 62 -5.09 -3.92 -3.98
CA ASP A 62 -5.58 -4.80 -5.05
C ASP A 62 -4.60 -4.85 -6.24
N ALA A 63 -3.33 -5.04 -5.93
CA ALA A 63 -2.27 -5.13 -6.91
C ALA A 63 -2.32 -6.45 -7.69
N VAL A 64 -2.11 -6.41 -9.01
CA VAL A 64 -2.01 -7.62 -9.83
C VAL A 64 -0.75 -8.43 -9.50
N ASN A 65 0.28 -7.78 -8.96
CA ASN A 65 1.48 -8.42 -8.43
C ASN A 65 1.74 -7.94 -7.00
N PRO A 66 1.20 -8.63 -5.97
CA PRO A 66 1.36 -8.24 -4.58
C PRO A 66 2.81 -8.22 -4.08
N ILE A 67 3.67 -9.07 -4.61
CA ILE A 67 5.10 -9.10 -4.29
C ILE A 67 5.77 -7.82 -4.77
N ALA A 68 5.51 -7.37 -5.99
CA ALA A 68 6.04 -6.13 -6.52
C ALA A 68 5.54 -4.91 -5.74
N GLU A 69 4.28 -4.92 -5.29
CA GLU A 69 3.74 -3.87 -4.41
C GLU A 69 4.54 -3.78 -3.11
N THR A 70 4.75 -4.90 -2.42
CA THR A 70 5.50 -4.95 -1.16
C THR A 70 6.95 -4.52 -1.35
N GLN A 71 7.61 -4.91 -2.43
CA GLN A 71 8.98 -4.49 -2.75
C GLN A 71 9.07 -2.98 -2.93
N TRP A 72 8.18 -2.41 -3.74
CA TRP A 72 8.12 -0.97 -3.97
C TRP A 72 7.88 -0.20 -2.66
N LEU A 73 6.86 -0.58 -1.90
CA LEU A 73 6.51 0.06 -0.62
C LEU A 73 7.64 0.00 0.41
N THR A 74 8.31 -1.12 0.52
CA THR A 74 9.44 -1.27 1.45
C THR A 74 10.57 -0.30 1.08
N GLY A 75 10.84 -0.11 -0.20
CA GLY A 75 11.80 0.88 -0.69
C GLY A 75 11.36 2.32 -0.38
N GLU A 76 10.14 2.69 -0.75
CA GLU A 76 9.59 4.04 -0.54
C GLU A 76 9.55 4.41 0.95
N LEU A 77 9.04 3.51 1.79
CA LEU A 77 8.89 3.77 3.23
C LEU A 77 10.22 3.79 3.98
N ALA A 78 11.23 3.07 3.50
CA ALA A 78 12.57 3.08 4.09
C ALA A 78 13.27 4.45 4.00
N GLU A 79 12.88 5.28 3.01
CA GLU A 79 13.40 6.65 2.88
C GLU A 79 12.88 7.61 3.99
N HIS A 80 11.87 7.17 4.77
CA HIS A 80 11.23 7.96 5.82
C HIS A 80 11.48 7.37 7.20
N ASP A 81 12.72 7.44 7.68
CA ASP A 81 13.22 6.83 8.92
C ASP A 81 12.49 7.27 10.20
N LYS A 82 11.85 8.44 10.18
CA LYS A 82 11.07 8.97 11.31
C LYS A 82 9.62 8.47 11.34
N LEU A 83 9.17 7.81 10.29
CA LEU A 83 7.82 7.31 10.18
C LEU A 83 7.77 5.84 10.61
N ASN A 84 6.96 5.53 11.63
CA ASN A 84 6.68 4.15 11.96
C ASN A 84 5.65 3.58 10.97
N TRP A 85 5.88 2.37 10.49
CA TRP A 85 4.97 1.78 9.51
C TRP A 85 4.88 0.27 9.64
N ALA A 86 3.75 -0.26 9.19
CA ALA A 86 3.48 -1.68 9.05
C ALA A 86 2.75 -1.96 7.74
N LEU A 87 2.81 -3.20 7.29
CA LEU A 87 2.18 -3.65 6.05
C LEU A 87 1.14 -4.74 6.31
N VAL A 88 -0.02 -4.59 5.69
CA VAL A 88 -0.98 -5.65 5.42
C VAL A 88 -0.86 -5.96 3.92
N VAL A 89 -0.29 -7.11 3.61
CA VAL A 89 0.13 -7.47 2.24
C VAL A 89 -0.91 -8.34 1.54
N GLY A 90 -0.89 -8.35 0.20
CA GLY A 90 -1.78 -9.18 -0.60
C GLY A 90 -1.31 -10.64 -0.63
N VAL A 91 -2.19 -11.55 -0.21
CA VAL A 91 -2.04 -13.00 -0.37
C VAL A 91 -3.41 -13.61 -0.61
N ASP A 92 -3.59 -14.29 -1.74
CA ASP A 92 -4.81 -15.03 -1.99
C ASP A 92 -4.83 -16.34 -1.18
N LEU A 93 -5.48 -16.29 -0.02
CA LEU A 93 -5.57 -17.42 0.90
C LEU A 93 -6.37 -18.61 0.35
N SER A 94 -7.09 -18.45 -0.77
CA SER A 94 -7.82 -19.54 -1.43
C SER A 94 -6.92 -20.44 -2.30
N GLN A 95 -5.70 -19.96 -2.61
CA GLN A 95 -4.79 -20.68 -3.48
C GLN A 95 -3.99 -21.76 -2.72
N PRO A 96 -3.68 -22.90 -3.37
CA PRO A 96 -2.91 -23.98 -2.75
C PRO A 96 -1.51 -23.55 -2.28
N ASP A 97 -0.93 -22.52 -2.89
CA ASP A 97 0.39 -21.99 -2.60
C ASP A 97 0.38 -20.76 -1.67
N ALA A 98 -0.75 -20.47 -1.00
CA ALA A 98 -0.91 -19.31 -0.12
C ALA A 98 0.19 -19.21 0.95
N GLN A 99 0.61 -20.33 1.53
CA GLN A 99 1.70 -20.37 2.49
C GLN A 99 3.02 -19.91 1.87
N VAL A 100 3.33 -20.36 0.67
CA VAL A 100 4.56 -19.97 -0.05
C VAL A 100 4.53 -18.48 -0.38
N GLN A 101 3.37 -17.95 -0.78
CA GLN A 101 3.18 -16.52 -1.04
C GLN A 101 3.39 -15.70 0.24
N LEU A 102 2.83 -16.13 1.36
CA LEU A 102 3.01 -15.48 2.66
C LEU A 102 4.48 -15.48 3.09
N GLU A 103 5.18 -16.61 2.96
CA GLU A 103 6.61 -16.71 3.28
C GLU A 103 7.45 -15.75 2.43
N LYS A 104 7.15 -15.61 1.13
CA LYS A 104 7.80 -14.62 0.26
C LYS A 104 7.55 -13.18 0.73
N GLN A 105 6.32 -12.85 1.11
CA GLN A 105 5.97 -11.53 1.64
C GLN A 105 6.74 -11.23 2.93
N CYS A 106 6.77 -12.16 3.87
CA CYS A 106 7.50 -12.00 5.13
C CYS A 106 9.02 -11.87 4.91
N ALA A 107 9.59 -12.52 3.89
CA ALA A 107 11.01 -12.41 3.56
C ALA A 107 11.38 -11.04 2.99
N LEU A 108 10.43 -10.30 2.39
CA LEU A 108 10.67 -8.97 1.84
C LEU A 108 10.76 -7.88 2.91
N SER A 109 10.03 -8.03 4.02
CA SER A 109 10.00 -7.00 5.06
C SER A 109 9.58 -7.57 6.42
N GLU A 110 10.37 -7.19 7.45
CA GLU A 110 10.00 -7.43 8.85
C GLU A 110 8.79 -6.61 9.32
N ARG A 111 8.29 -5.72 8.48
CA ARG A 111 7.14 -4.85 8.78
C ARG A 111 5.80 -5.46 8.38
N VAL A 112 5.78 -6.63 7.77
CA VAL A 112 4.54 -7.39 7.49
C VAL A 112 3.88 -7.80 8.80
N ARG A 113 2.59 -7.45 8.95
CA ARG A 113 1.80 -7.71 10.17
C ARG A 113 0.46 -8.36 9.89
N GLY A 114 0.04 -8.41 8.65
CA GLY A 114 -1.23 -9.01 8.27
C GLY A 114 -1.30 -9.28 6.78
N VAL A 115 -2.36 -9.95 6.37
CA VAL A 115 -2.70 -10.24 4.97
C VAL A 115 -4.15 -9.85 4.68
N ARG A 116 -4.39 -9.54 3.44
CA ARG A 116 -5.72 -9.27 2.90
C ARG A 116 -5.90 -9.95 1.55
#